data_ea421deabff45e5aa5cefa7fe5921b59
#
_entry.id   ea421deabff45e5aa5cefa7fe5921b59
#
_cell.length_a   1.000
_cell.length_b   1.000
_cell.length_c   1.000
_cell.angle_alpha   90.00
_cell.angle_beta   90.00
_cell.angle_gamma   90.00
#
_symmetry.space_group_name_H-M   'P 1'
#
loop_
_entity.id
_entity.type
_entity.pdbx_description
1 polymer ?
#
loop_
_entity_poly.entity_id
_entity_poly.type
_entity_poly.pdbx_seq_one_letter_code
_entity_poly.pdbx_strand_id
1 'polypeptide(L)'
;PCRIVEQASEPGDYRFGGLFNNMALAWEDLGEYRKAEAYYKKAMDIMEALRPGSLLEIAVTWVNLAVLYEKAGREEEIDGCLEKAVEIFRSGEVPRDGYYAFNCRKCAETFGHFGYFRIKKELTEAADRIYREAGEEPGR
;
A
#
# COMPACT_ATOMS: atom_id res chain seq x y z
N PRO A 1 9.97 -6.20 -19.86
CA PRO A 1 10.77 -5.15 -19.26
C PRO A 1 9.99 -3.86 -19.08
N CYS A 2 10.40 -3.08 -18.09
CA CYS A 2 9.75 -1.81 -17.77
C CYS A 2 9.70 -0.85 -18.97
N ARG A 3 10.74 -0.84 -19.75
CA ARG A 3 10.84 0.08 -20.87
C ARG A 3 9.75 -0.18 -21.92
N ILE A 4 9.44 -1.44 -22.16
CA ILE A 4 8.38 -1.78 -23.13
C ILE A 4 7.03 -1.36 -22.60
N VAL A 5 6.80 -1.56 -21.30
CA VAL A 5 5.54 -1.14 -20.65
C VAL A 5 5.39 0.37 -20.71
N GLU A 6 6.47 1.11 -20.48
CA GLU A 6 6.45 2.57 -20.53
C GLU A 6 6.10 3.10 -21.93
N GLN A 7 6.50 2.38 -22.96
CA GLN A 7 6.17 2.75 -24.33
C GLN A 7 4.73 2.41 -24.70
N ALA A 8 4.17 1.37 -24.08
CA ALA A 8 2.84 0.88 -24.40
C ALA A 8 1.74 1.60 -23.63
N SER A 9 2.05 2.20 -22.48
CA SER A 9 1.07 2.84 -21.61
C SER A 9 1.28 4.35 -21.57
N GLU A 10 0.19 5.10 -21.35
CA GLU A 10 0.28 6.54 -21.24
C GLU A 10 0.93 6.94 -19.91
N PRO A 11 1.67 8.06 -19.88
CA PRO A 11 2.20 8.59 -18.64
C PRO A 11 1.09 8.83 -17.62
N GLY A 12 1.29 8.41 -16.37
CA GLY A 12 0.32 8.57 -15.32
C GLY A 12 -0.68 7.43 -15.21
N ASP A 13 -0.57 6.40 -16.03
CA ASP A 13 -1.41 5.21 -15.92
C ASP A 13 -1.08 4.49 -14.60
N TYR A 14 -2.13 4.16 -13.81
CA TYR A 14 -1.95 3.51 -12.52
C TYR A 14 -1.21 2.16 -12.63
N ARG A 15 -1.21 1.51 -13.80
CA ARG A 15 -0.48 0.27 -14.02
C ARG A 15 1.02 0.44 -13.85
N PHE A 16 1.54 1.63 -14.15
CA PHE A 16 2.94 1.93 -13.88
C PHE A 16 3.23 1.92 -12.39
N GLY A 17 2.33 2.47 -11.58
CA GLY A 17 2.47 2.42 -10.14
C GLY A 17 2.56 1.00 -9.63
N GLY A 18 1.67 0.11 -10.08
CA GLY A 18 1.68 -1.30 -9.72
C GLY A 18 2.96 -2.00 -10.16
N LEU A 19 3.41 -1.70 -11.37
CA LEU A 19 4.67 -2.27 -11.88
C LEU A 19 5.85 -1.86 -11.00
N PHE A 20 5.95 -0.59 -10.67
CA PHE A 20 7.06 -0.10 -9.86
C PHE A 20 7.00 -0.64 -8.44
N ASN A 21 5.80 -0.84 -7.88
CA ASN A 21 5.66 -1.50 -6.58
C ASN A 21 6.18 -2.93 -6.63
N ASN A 22 5.85 -3.67 -7.68
CA ASN A 22 6.35 -5.04 -7.85
C ASN A 22 7.86 -5.08 -8.00
N MET A 23 8.42 -4.14 -8.75
CA MET A 23 9.88 -4.05 -8.89
C MET A 23 10.54 -3.71 -7.56
N ALA A 24 9.92 -2.82 -6.77
CA ALA A 24 10.43 -2.47 -5.46
C ALA A 24 10.47 -3.70 -4.55
N LEU A 25 9.40 -4.50 -4.56
CA LEU A 25 9.36 -5.72 -3.76
C LEU A 25 10.46 -6.70 -4.16
N ALA A 26 10.71 -6.83 -5.46
CA ALA A 26 11.77 -7.71 -5.95
C ALA A 26 13.15 -7.24 -5.47
N TRP A 27 13.43 -5.95 -5.54
CA TRP A 27 14.69 -5.41 -5.05
C TRP A 27 14.82 -5.56 -3.54
N GLU A 28 13.71 -5.36 -2.83
CA GLU A 28 13.68 -5.55 -1.38
C GLU A 28 14.04 -7.00 -1.01
N ASP A 29 13.49 -7.97 -1.73
CA ASP A 29 13.77 -9.39 -1.50
C ASP A 29 15.25 -9.72 -1.74
N LEU A 30 15.90 -8.98 -2.64
CA LEU A 30 17.31 -9.15 -2.92
C LEU A 30 18.22 -8.39 -1.95
N GLY A 31 17.63 -7.66 -1.00
CA GLY A 31 18.39 -6.86 -0.04
C GLY A 31 18.88 -5.53 -0.58
N GLU A 32 18.44 -5.15 -1.78
CA GLU A 32 18.83 -3.88 -2.41
C GLU A 32 17.84 -2.78 -2.01
N TYR A 33 17.94 -2.35 -0.76
CA TYR A 33 16.93 -1.48 -0.16
C TYR A 33 16.87 -0.08 -0.78
N ARG A 34 18.00 0.46 -1.22
CA ARG A 34 18.00 1.78 -1.87
C ARG A 34 17.27 1.74 -3.21
N LYS A 35 17.47 0.66 -3.97
CA LYS A 35 16.77 0.48 -5.24
C LYS A 35 15.28 0.28 -5.00
N ALA A 36 14.94 -0.52 -4.00
CA ALA A 36 13.55 -0.72 -3.63
C ALA A 36 12.88 0.61 -3.27
N GLU A 37 13.54 1.42 -2.46
CA GLU A 37 13.01 2.73 -2.07
C GLU A 37 12.76 3.62 -3.30
N ALA A 38 13.71 3.64 -4.22
CA ALA A 38 13.58 4.46 -5.43
C ALA A 38 12.35 4.05 -6.25
N TYR A 39 12.10 2.75 -6.38
CA TYR A 39 10.94 2.27 -7.12
C TYR A 39 9.63 2.54 -6.39
N TYR A 40 9.61 2.42 -5.05
CA TYR A 40 8.41 2.79 -4.29
C TYR A 40 8.09 4.28 -4.46
N LYS A 41 9.11 5.13 -4.46
CA LYS A 41 8.89 6.57 -4.63
C LYS A 41 8.40 6.90 -6.04
N LYS A 42 8.92 6.19 -7.05
CA LYS A 42 8.42 6.33 -8.42
C LYS A 42 6.95 5.94 -8.51
N ALA A 43 6.59 4.83 -7.89
CA ALA A 43 5.19 4.39 -7.84
C ALA A 43 4.33 5.45 -7.15
N MET A 44 4.82 6.01 -6.06
CA MET A 44 4.10 7.04 -5.31
C MET A 44 3.85 8.28 -6.16
N ASP A 45 4.86 8.74 -6.88
CA ASP A 45 4.71 9.91 -7.75
C ASP A 45 3.64 9.71 -8.80
N ILE A 46 3.60 8.53 -9.40
CA ILE A 46 2.61 8.20 -10.40
C ILE A 46 1.21 8.18 -9.79
N MET A 47 1.09 7.54 -8.63
CA MET A 47 -0.21 7.42 -7.95
C MET A 47 -0.71 8.78 -7.46
N GLU A 48 0.19 9.64 -6.97
CA GLU A 48 -0.19 10.99 -6.54
C GLU A 48 -0.74 11.81 -7.70
N ALA A 49 -0.18 11.64 -8.90
CA ALA A 49 -0.68 12.32 -10.09
C ALA A 49 -2.08 11.87 -10.47
N LEU A 50 -2.52 10.69 -10.01
CA LEU A 50 -3.82 10.12 -10.32
C LEU A 50 -4.86 10.31 -9.22
N ARG A 51 -4.52 11.06 -8.15
CA ARG A 51 -5.47 11.32 -7.08
C ARG A 51 -6.77 11.92 -7.62
N PRO A 52 -7.93 11.58 -7.01
CA PRO A 52 -8.10 10.68 -5.87
C PRO A 52 -8.25 9.19 -6.23
N GLY A 53 -8.13 8.83 -7.50
CA GLY A 53 -8.41 7.48 -7.97
C GLY A 53 -7.48 6.41 -7.43
N SER A 54 -6.30 6.79 -6.95
CA SER A 54 -5.28 5.85 -6.47
C SER A 54 -5.00 5.94 -4.98
N LEU A 55 -5.94 6.48 -4.20
CA LEU A 55 -5.72 6.68 -2.77
C LEU A 55 -5.37 5.39 -2.03
N LEU A 56 -6.07 4.30 -2.32
CA LEU A 56 -5.78 3.04 -1.65
C LEU A 56 -4.37 2.55 -1.95
N GLU A 57 -3.98 2.63 -3.22
CA GLU A 57 -2.63 2.23 -3.65
C GLU A 57 -1.56 3.10 -3.00
N ILE A 58 -1.84 4.38 -2.82
CA ILE A 58 -0.93 5.29 -2.12
C ILE A 58 -0.76 4.84 -0.66
N ALA A 59 -1.87 4.52 0.02
CA ALA A 59 -1.81 4.05 1.40
C ALA A 59 -1.02 2.75 1.52
N VAL A 60 -1.28 1.80 0.62
CA VAL A 60 -0.55 0.53 0.60
C VAL A 60 0.94 0.75 0.39
N THR A 61 1.29 1.68 -0.51
CA THR A 61 2.71 1.99 -0.77
C THR A 61 3.39 2.58 0.47
N TRP A 62 2.69 3.46 1.21
CA TRP A 62 3.24 3.97 2.47
C TRP A 62 3.50 2.86 3.47
N VAL A 63 2.58 1.88 3.57
CA VAL A 63 2.76 0.74 4.45
C VAL A 63 3.97 -0.10 3.99
N ASN A 64 4.10 -0.33 2.70
CA ASN A 64 5.23 -1.06 2.14
C ASN A 64 6.56 -0.35 2.41
N LEU A 65 6.57 0.97 2.32
CA LEU A 65 7.76 1.76 2.65
C LEU A 65 8.15 1.61 4.12
N ALA A 66 7.16 1.56 5.01
CA ALA A 66 7.44 1.35 6.43
C ALA A 66 8.16 0.02 6.66
N VAL A 67 7.71 -1.04 6.00
CA VAL A 67 8.34 -2.36 6.07
C VAL A 67 9.76 -2.30 5.53
N LEU A 68 9.95 -1.62 4.41
CA LEU A 68 11.27 -1.46 3.81
C LEU A 68 12.23 -0.74 4.75
N TYR A 69 11.77 0.34 5.36
CA TYR A 69 12.61 1.12 6.28
C TYR A 69 12.99 0.31 7.52
N GLU A 70 12.09 -0.56 7.99
CA GLU A 70 12.44 -1.46 9.08
C GLU A 70 13.58 -2.40 8.67
N LYS A 71 13.48 -2.99 7.50
CA LYS A 71 14.53 -3.89 6.99
C LYS A 71 15.85 -3.17 6.77
N ALA A 72 15.78 -1.92 6.37
CA ALA A 72 16.97 -1.11 6.09
C ALA A 72 17.58 -0.46 7.35
N GLY A 73 16.93 -0.64 8.50
CA GLY A 73 17.41 -0.05 9.75
C GLY A 73 17.12 1.44 9.90
N ARG A 74 16.18 1.97 9.11
CA ARG A 74 15.82 3.39 9.15
C ARG A 74 14.51 3.57 9.91
N GLU A 75 14.54 3.21 11.18
CA GLU A 75 13.35 3.19 12.03
C GLU A 75 12.71 4.56 12.22
N GLU A 76 13.47 5.63 12.13
CA GLU A 76 12.97 6.99 12.32
C GLU A 76 11.98 7.42 11.24
N GLU A 77 11.91 6.70 10.12
CA GLU A 77 11.00 7.04 9.03
C GLU A 77 9.71 6.21 9.03
N ILE A 78 9.65 5.18 9.86
CA ILE A 78 8.53 4.24 9.86
C ILE A 78 7.22 4.92 10.26
N ASP A 79 7.22 5.65 11.37
CA ASP A 79 5.99 6.26 11.88
C ASP A 79 5.39 7.26 10.91
N GLY A 80 6.23 8.05 10.25
CA GLY A 80 5.75 9.00 9.26
C GLY A 80 5.00 8.33 8.11
N CYS A 81 5.53 7.19 7.65
CA CYS A 81 4.88 6.42 6.59
C CYS A 81 3.54 5.85 7.06
N LEU A 82 3.53 5.26 8.25
CA LEU A 82 2.32 4.65 8.78
C LEU A 82 1.23 5.69 9.05
N GLU A 83 1.60 6.86 9.55
CA GLU A 83 0.65 7.92 9.80
C GLU A 83 -0.01 8.43 8.52
N LYS A 84 0.76 8.52 7.43
CA LYS A 84 0.19 8.91 6.14
C LYS A 84 -0.79 7.89 5.62
N ALA A 85 -0.49 6.61 5.80
CA ALA A 85 -1.42 5.55 5.41
C ALA A 85 -2.69 5.60 6.26
N VAL A 86 -2.57 5.77 7.56
CA VAL A 86 -3.72 5.89 8.48
C VAL A 86 -4.64 7.03 8.04
N GLU A 87 -4.05 8.18 7.71
CA GLU A 87 -4.80 9.34 7.26
C GLU A 87 -5.68 9.01 6.06
N ILE A 88 -5.13 8.28 5.09
CA ILE A 88 -5.88 7.89 3.90
C ILE A 88 -6.99 6.90 4.25
N PHE A 89 -6.69 5.88 5.05
CA PHE A 89 -7.70 4.89 5.45
C PHE A 89 -8.86 5.52 6.21
N ARG A 90 -8.58 6.58 6.97
CA ARG A 90 -9.61 7.28 7.76
C ARG A 90 -10.32 8.39 7.01
N SER A 91 -9.86 8.73 5.82
CA SER A 91 -10.42 9.85 5.05
C SER A 91 -11.85 9.63 4.59
N GLY A 92 -12.26 8.37 4.43
CA GLY A 92 -13.58 8.03 3.90
C GLY A 92 -13.69 8.24 2.40
N GLU A 93 -12.60 8.56 1.73
CA GLU A 93 -12.62 8.82 0.29
C GLU A 93 -12.30 7.59 -0.55
N VAL A 94 -11.86 6.50 0.09
CA VAL A 94 -11.52 5.26 -0.63
C VAL A 94 -12.78 4.40 -0.77
N PRO A 95 -13.12 3.98 -2.01
CA PRO A 95 -14.28 3.09 -2.20
C PRO A 95 -14.16 1.81 -1.38
N ARG A 96 -15.25 1.42 -0.74
CA ARG A 96 -15.27 0.25 0.15
C ARG A 96 -15.79 -0.98 -0.57
N ASP A 97 -14.96 -1.58 -1.38
CA ASP A 97 -15.26 -2.78 -2.15
C ASP A 97 -14.40 -3.95 -1.68
N GLY A 98 -14.47 -5.08 -2.41
CA GLY A 98 -13.69 -6.26 -2.07
C GLY A 98 -12.19 -6.03 -2.10
N TYR A 99 -11.74 -5.21 -3.03
CA TYR A 99 -10.33 -4.85 -3.13
C TYR A 99 -9.87 -4.06 -1.90
N TYR A 100 -10.71 -3.13 -1.45
CA TYR A 100 -10.45 -2.39 -0.21
C TYR A 100 -10.36 -3.35 0.98
N ALA A 101 -11.32 -4.29 1.08
CA ALA A 101 -11.33 -5.24 2.18
C ALA A 101 -10.08 -6.12 2.21
N PHE A 102 -9.65 -6.58 1.04
CA PHE A 102 -8.44 -7.38 0.92
C PHE A 102 -7.22 -6.60 1.44
N ASN A 103 -7.10 -5.35 1.01
CA ASN A 103 -5.97 -4.52 1.42
C ASN A 103 -6.06 -4.12 2.89
N CYS A 104 -7.27 -3.93 3.42
CA CYS A 104 -7.44 -3.67 4.85
C CYS A 104 -6.90 -4.80 5.70
N ARG A 105 -7.20 -6.05 5.35
CA ARG A 105 -6.68 -7.20 6.07
C ARG A 105 -5.17 -7.28 6.01
N LYS A 106 -4.63 -7.07 4.81
CA LYS A 106 -3.20 -7.13 4.59
C LYS A 106 -2.47 -6.05 5.39
N CYS A 107 -2.97 -4.82 5.32
CA CYS A 107 -2.35 -3.70 6.03
C CYS A 107 -2.54 -3.80 7.53
N ALA A 108 -3.68 -4.36 7.98
CA ALA A 108 -3.95 -4.51 9.41
C ALA A 108 -2.85 -5.33 10.09
N GLU A 109 -2.39 -6.41 9.46
CA GLU A 109 -1.32 -7.21 10.02
C GLU A 109 -0.04 -6.41 10.18
N THR A 110 0.30 -5.61 9.18
CA THR A 110 1.50 -4.78 9.22
C THR A 110 1.39 -3.70 10.31
N PHE A 111 0.23 -3.05 10.41
CA PHE A 111 0.00 -2.07 11.47
C PHE A 111 0.16 -2.71 12.85
N GLY A 112 -0.37 -3.93 13.02
CA GLY A 112 -0.22 -4.66 14.28
C GLY A 112 1.23 -4.96 14.60
N HIS A 113 2.01 -5.31 13.59
CA HIS A 113 3.45 -5.56 13.75
C HIS A 113 4.17 -4.34 14.32
N PHE A 114 3.77 -3.14 13.91
CA PHE A 114 4.38 -1.90 14.38
C PHE A 114 3.69 -1.33 15.62
N GLY A 115 2.71 -2.02 16.19
CA GLY A 115 2.06 -1.58 17.41
C GLY A 115 0.88 -0.63 17.21
N TYR A 116 0.43 -0.45 15.98
CA TYR A 116 -0.71 0.41 15.65
C TYR A 116 -2.01 -0.37 15.78
N PHE A 117 -2.37 -0.72 17.01
CA PHE A 117 -3.48 -1.64 17.26
C PHE A 117 -4.85 -1.05 16.99
N ARG A 118 -5.02 0.24 17.17
CA ARG A 118 -6.31 0.88 16.91
C ARG A 118 -6.68 0.81 15.44
N ILE A 119 -5.76 1.21 14.57
CA ILE A 119 -6.04 1.15 13.13
C ILE A 119 -6.15 -0.30 12.67
N LYS A 120 -5.38 -1.20 13.25
CA LYS A 120 -5.50 -2.62 12.94
C LYS A 120 -6.92 -3.11 13.19
N LYS A 121 -7.49 -2.75 14.33
CA LYS A 121 -8.86 -3.13 14.68
C LYS A 121 -9.86 -2.52 13.71
N GLU A 122 -9.71 -1.23 13.41
CA GLU A 122 -10.61 -0.53 12.48
C GLU A 122 -10.62 -1.18 11.10
N LEU A 123 -9.44 -1.51 10.58
CA LEU A 123 -9.34 -2.11 9.25
C LEU A 123 -9.85 -3.54 9.23
N THR A 124 -9.60 -4.30 10.27
CA THR A 124 -10.11 -5.66 10.38
C THR A 124 -11.63 -5.67 10.42
N GLU A 125 -12.22 -4.79 11.21
CA GLU A 125 -13.68 -4.69 11.30
C GLU A 125 -14.29 -4.23 9.98
N ALA A 126 -13.66 -3.28 9.29
CA ALA A 126 -14.13 -2.81 8.00
C ALA A 126 -14.12 -3.93 6.96
N ALA A 127 -13.04 -4.70 6.92
CA ALA A 127 -12.92 -5.83 5.99
C ALA A 127 -13.97 -6.90 6.30
N ASP A 128 -14.14 -7.24 7.57
CA ASP A 128 -15.12 -8.25 7.98
C ASP A 128 -16.54 -7.83 7.59
N ARG A 129 -16.85 -6.55 7.76
CA ARG A 129 -18.17 -6.03 7.38
C ARG A 129 -18.42 -6.17 5.88
N ILE A 130 -17.41 -5.82 5.08
CA ILE A 130 -17.56 -5.89 3.62
C ILE A 130 -17.74 -7.33 3.16
N TYR A 131 -16.94 -8.26 3.69
CA TYR A 131 -17.09 -9.68 3.33
C TYR A 131 -18.42 -10.23 3.78
N ARG A 132 -18.91 -9.82 4.93
CA ARG A 132 -20.21 -10.26 5.43
C ARG A 132 -21.34 -9.77 4.56
N GLU A 133 -21.29 -8.51 4.15
CA GLU A 133 -22.31 -7.92 3.26
C GLU A 133 -22.30 -8.55 1.87
N ALA A 134 -21.12 -9.01 1.43
CA ALA A 134 -20.99 -9.70 0.15
C ALA A 134 -21.40 -11.18 0.23
N GLY A 135 -21.77 -11.67 1.42
CA GLY A 135 -22.12 -13.07 1.61
C GLY A 135 -20.94 -13.99 1.83
N GLU A 136 -19.75 -13.43 2.04
CA GLU A 136 -18.56 -14.21 2.32
C GLU A 136 -18.26 -14.20 3.81
N GLU A 137 -17.83 -15.35 4.35
CA GLU A 137 -17.47 -15.40 5.76
C GLU A 137 -16.04 -14.96 5.98
N PRO A 138 -15.80 -14.07 6.97
CA PRO A 138 -14.44 -13.67 7.31
C PRO A 138 -13.58 -14.87 7.68
N GLY A 139 -12.34 -14.89 7.23
CA GLY A 139 -11.38 -15.90 7.59
C GLY A 139 -11.38 -17.17 6.74
N ARG A 140 -12.23 -17.21 5.73
CA ARG A 140 -12.23 -18.34 4.80
C ARG A 140 -11.25 -18.13 3.66
#